data_295eb4193eb151cd3c9b9a097850211f
#
_entry.id   295eb4193eb151cd3c9b9a097850211f
#
_cell.length_a   1.000
_cell.length_b   1.000
_cell.length_c   1.000
_cell.angle_alpha   90.00
_cell.angle_beta   90.00
_cell.angle_gamma   90.00
#
_symmetry.space_group_name_H-M   'P 1'
#
loop_
_entity.id
_entity.type
_entity.pdbx_description
1 polymer ?
#
loop_
_entity_poly.entity_id
_entity_poly.type
_entity_poly.pdbx_seq_one_letter_code
_entity_poly.pdbx_strand_id
1 'polypeptide(L)' 'MYAEKIQKLENEILELKKYIKKDKKEIKKREKILSMVIDNDVEVEIEMYKEEIEKFTNELKTRKQLVKNYKKL' A
#
# COMPACT_ATOMS: atom_id res chain seq x y z
N MET A 1 17.48 -15.89 -16.77
CA MET A 1 18.54 -15.09 -16.14
C MET A 1 17.99 -14.10 -15.13
N TYR A 2 16.89 -13.43 -15.44
CA TYR A 2 16.24 -12.49 -14.51
C TYR A 2 15.01 -13.08 -13.80
N ALA A 3 14.76 -14.36 -13.97
CA ALA A 3 13.56 -15.04 -13.44
C ALA A 3 13.44 -14.90 -11.91
N GLU A 4 14.54 -15.08 -11.18
CA GLU A 4 14.55 -14.96 -9.73
C GLU A 4 14.26 -13.54 -9.25
N LYS A 5 14.84 -12.54 -9.93
CA LYS A 5 14.60 -11.13 -9.62
C LYS A 5 13.15 -10.75 -9.87
N ILE A 6 12.59 -11.22 -10.99
CA ILE A 6 11.18 -10.99 -11.35
C ILE A 6 10.29 -11.63 -10.31
N GLN A 7 10.55 -12.87 -9.91
CA GLN A 7 9.76 -13.57 -8.90
C GLN A 7 9.78 -12.83 -7.55
N LYS A 8 10.95 -12.40 -7.13
CA LYS A 8 11.10 -11.63 -5.90
C LYS A 8 10.29 -10.33 -5.93
N LEU A 9 10.38 -9.59 -7.04
CA LEU A 9 9.62 -8.35 -7.22
C LEU A 9 8.12 -8.61 -7.24
N GLU A 10 7.67 -9.67 -7.90
CA GLU A 10 6.26 -10.04 -7.94
C GLU A 10 5.73 -10.39 -6.54
N ASN A 11 6.54 -11.07 -5.72
CA ASN A 11 6.19 -11.36 -4.33
C ASN A 11 6.09 -10.07 -3.50
N GLU A 12 7.02 -9.14 -3.67
CA GLU A 12 6.97 -7.83 -3.01
C GLU A 12 5.73 -7.04 -3.43
N ILE A 13 5.35 -7.10 -4.70
CA ILE A 13 4.13 -6.48 -5.23
C ILE A 13 2.90 -7.03 -4.52
N LEU A 14 2.83 -8.35 -4.36
CA LEU A 14 1.70 -8.98 -3.65
C LEU A 14 1.61 -8.53 -2.21
N GLU A 15 2.75 -8.43 -1.51
CA GLU A 15 2.80 -7.96 -0.14
C GLU A 15 2.35 -6.51 -0.02
N LEU A 16 2.82 -5.64 -0.91
CA LEU A 16 2.41 -4.24 -0.93
C LEU A 16 0.91 -4.08 -1.14
N LYS A 17 0.32 -4.88 -2.03
CA LYS A 17 -1.13 -4.88 -2.24
C LYS A 17 -1.89 -5.28 -0.99
N LYS A 18 -1.38 -6.25 -0.22
CA LYS A 18 -1.98 -6.67 1.04
C LYS A 18 -1.93 -5.55 2.08
N TYR A 19 -0.80 -4.85 2.21
CA TYR A 19 -0.64 -3.74 3.14
C TYR A 19 -1.59 -2.59 2.80
N ILE A 20 -1.68 -2.24 1.52
CA ILE A 20 -2.59 -1.19 1.06
C ILE A 20 -4.04 -1.56 1.40
N LYS A 21 -4.44 -2.79 1.14
CA LYS A 21 -5.79 -3.28 1.44
C LYS A 21 -6.08 -3.23 2.94
N LYS A 22 -5.12 -3.62 3.77
CA LYS A 22 -5.23 -3.58 5.23
C LYS A 22 -5.41 -2.14 5.72
N ASP A 23 -4.59 -1.22 5.22
CA ASP A 23 -4.66 0.18 5.60
C ASP A 23 -5.99 0.82 5.21
N LYS A 24 -6.51 0.47 4.02
CA LYS A 24 -7.84 0.93 3.59
C LYS A 24 -8.94 0.46 4.53
N LYS A 25 -8.86 -0.76 5.02
CA LYS A 25 -9.81 -1.27 6.02
C LYS A 25 -9.73 -0.52 7.34
N GLU A 26 -8.51 -0.21 7.78
CA GLU A 26 -8.29 0.55 9.02
C GLU A 26 -8.86 1.97 8.90
N ILE A 27 -8.71 2.59 7.74
CA ILE A 27 -9.31 3.91 7.46
C ILE A 27 -10.83 3.83 7.56
N LYS A 28 -11.46 2.84 6.95
CA LYS A 28 -12.92 2.65 7.00
C LYS A 28 -13.44 2.50 8.43
N LYS A 29 -12.74 1.72 9.25
CA LYS A 29 -13.10 1.55 10.66
C LYS A 29 -13.09 2.87 11.42
N ARG A 30 -12.06 3.69 11.19
CA ARG A 30 -11.88 4.97 11.84
C ARG A 30 -12.85 6.03 11.34
N GLU A 31 -13.14 6.02 10.04
CA GLU A 31 -14.17 6.92 9.49
C GLU A 31 -15.54 6.63 10.11
N LYS A 32 -15.85 5.37 10.37
CA LYS A 32 -17.06 4.97 11.05
C LYS A 32 -17.12 5.52 12.48
N ILE A 33 -16.00 5.49 13.21
CA ILE A 33 -15.90 6.08 14.55
C ILE A 33 -16.16 7.59 14.48
N LEU A 34 -15.53 8.29 13.51
CA LEU A 34 -15.70 9.73 13.35
C LEU A 34 -17.11 10.13 12.94
N SER A 35 -17.88 9.22 12.34
CA SER A 35 -19.29 9.48 12.03
C SER A 35 -20.17 9.56 13.29
N MET A 36 -19.67 9.01 14.40
CA MET A 36 -20.39 8.97 15.68
C MET A 36 -19.86 9.95 16.71
N VAL A 37 -18.56 10.23 16.71
CA VAL A 37 -17.90 11.09 17.69
C VAL A 37 -16.84 11.95 17.02
N ILE A 38 -16.53 13.09 17.61
CA ILE A 38 -15.41 13.92 17.18
C ILE A 38 -14.19 13.48 17.99
N ASP A 39 -13.14 13.00 17.29
CA ASP A 39 -11.93 12.51 17.94
C ASP A 39 -10.72 12.88 17.06
N ASN A 40 -9.94 13.85 17.54
CA ASN A 40 -8.78 14.34 16.81
C ASN A 40 -7.69 13.28 16.66
N ASP A 41 -7.53 12.38 17.62
CA ASP A 41 -6.55 11.30 17.54
C ASP A 41 -6.90 10.33 16.41
N VAL A 42 -8.18 10.03 16.24
CA VAL A 42 -8.66 9.18 15.15
C VAL A 42 -8.43 9.85 13.80
N GLU A 43 -8.65 11.18 13.71
CA GLU A 43 -8.36 11.93 12.47
C GLU A 43 -6.88 11.85 12.10
N VAL A 44 -5.99 12.01 13.10
CA VAL A 44 -4.54 11.89 12.87
C VAL A 44 -4.18 10.48 12.41
N GLU A 45 -4.75 9.45 13.00
CA GLU A 45 -4.52 8.07 12.58
C GLU A 45 -4.92 7.84 11.13
N ILE A 46 -6.07 8.38 10.70
CA ILE A 46 -6.53 8.28 9.32
C ILE A 46 -5.51 8.92 8.37
N GLU A 47 -5.00 10.10 8.71
CA GLU A 47 -4.00 10.77 7.88
C GLU A 47 -2.70 9.97 7.80
N MET A 48 -2.28 9.35 8.89
CA MET A 48 -1.11 8.47 8.90
C MET A 48 -1.29 7.28 7.97
N TYR A 49 -2.46 6.64 7.98
CA TYR A 49 -2.76 5.54 7.07
C TYR A 49 -2.81 5.98 5.61
N LYS A 50 -3.35 7.17 5.33
CA LYS A 50 -3.37 7.72 3.97
C LYS A 50 -1.96 7.97 3.44
N GLU A 51 -1.08 8.52 4.26
CA GLU A 51 0.33 8.73 3.91
C GLU A 51 1.04 7.40 3.64
N GLU A 52 0.77 6.40 4.46
CA GLU A 52 1.33 5.06 4.29
C GLU A 52 0.86 4.42 2.99
N ILE A 53 -0.43 4.54 2.66
CA ILE A 53 -0.99 4.04 1.41
C ILE A 53 -0.31 4.72 0.20
N GLU A 54 -0.09 6.02 0.27
CA GLU A 54 0.59 6.76 -0.80
C GLU A 54 2.01 6.24 -0.99
N LYS A 55 2.74 6.04 0.09
CA LYS A 55 4.10 5.49 0.08
C LYS A 55 4.12 4.10 -0.56
N PHE A 56 3.25 3.20 -0.11
CA PHE A 56 3.15 1.85 -0.66
C PHE A 56 2.73 1.85 -2.13
N THR A 57 1.84 2.76 -2.51
CA THR A 57 1.39 2.90 -3.91
C THR A 57 2.56 3.30 -4.80
N ASN A 58 3.40 4.23 -4.35
CA ASN A 58 4.58 4.65 -5.10
C ASN A 58 5.61 3.52 -5.21
N GLU A 59 5.84 2.78 -4.13
CA GLU A 59 6.71 1.61 -4.13
C GLU A 59 6.18 0.52 -5.09
N LEU A 60 4.88 0.33 -5.09
CA LEU A 60 4.22 -0.63 -5.98
C LEU A 60 4.45 -0.27 -7.45
N LYS A 61 4.28 1.01 -7.81
CA LYS A 61 4.52 1.49 -9.17
C LYS A 61 5.96 1.25 -9.60
N THR A 62 6.91 1.54 -8.71
CA THR A 62 8.34 1.33 -8.98
C THR A 62 8.64 -0.13 -9.26
N ARG A 63 8.12 -1.03 -8.42
CA ARG A 63 8.35 -2.47 -8.59
C ARG A 63 7.69 -3.02 -9.83
N LYS A 64 6.49 -2.59 -10.17
CA LYS A 64 5.82 -2.97 -11.41
C LYS A 64 6.61 -2.55 -12.64
N GLN A 65 7.18 -1.35 -12.60
CA GLN A 65 8.01 -0.84 -13.70
C GLN A 65 9.29 -1.67 -13.85
N LEU A 66 9.92 -2.02 -12.72
CA LEU A 66 11.11 -2.87 -12.74
C LEU A 66 10.82 -4.25 -13.34
N VAL A 67 9.73 -4.88 -12.94
CA VAL A 67 9.31 -6.16 -13.51
C VAL A 67 9.13 -6.05 -15.01
N LYS A 68 8.44 -5.01 -15.46
CA LYS A 68 8.22 -4.75 -16.89
C LYS A 68 9.54 -4.60 -17.65
N ASN A 69 10.49 -3.86 -17.05
CA ASN A 69 11.80 -3.65 -17.65
C ASN A 69 12.61 -4.95 -17.73
N TYR A 70 12.62 -5.75 -16.67
CA TYR A 70 13.31 -7.04 -16.68
C TYR A 70 12.73 -8.02 -17.70
N LYS A 71 11.41 -8.01 -17.88
CA LYS A 71 10.75 -8.88 -18.86
C LYS A 71 11.10 -8.51 -20.31
N LYS A 72 11.51 -7.27 -20.55
CA LYS A 72 11.96 -6.81 -21.88
C LYS A 72 13.40 -7.21 -22.21
N LEU A 73 14.18 -7.55 -21.21
CA LEU A 73 15.55 -7.98 -21.38
C LEU A 73 15.63 -9.46 -21.73
#